data_e7a22f80dd812f0f56efdf859e8957f5
#
_entry.id   e7a22f80dd812f0f56efdf859e8957f5
#
_cell.length_a   1.000
_cell.length_b   1.000
_cell.length_c   1.000
_cell.angle_alpha   90.00
_cell.angle_beta   90.00
_cell.angle_gamma   90.00
#
_symmetry.space_group_name_H-M   'P 1'
#
loop_
_entity.id
_entity.type
_entity.pdbx_description
1 polymer ?
#
loop_
_entity_poly.entity_id
_entity_poly.type
_entity_poly.pdbx_seq_one_letter_code
_entity_poly.pdbx_strand_id
1 'polypeptide(L)'
;MIVKEEFLNQLRRIFNLNLYEVRIWTALLSRGVSTAGELSDIGNVPRSRTYDILESLEKRGFIIMKLGKPIKFIALNPEEVIERAKKNVAEDAKERNERLEKLRGGDTLKELTSLFTLGIKYIEPSDYSGALRGRHNLYNHLDSLIRSAEDSVTIVTTEEGLSRKFEALKSSLLKAKKRGVKIRIAAPITKKNEKVARDLAKLADIRH
;
A
#
# COMPACT_ATOMS: atom_id res chain seq x y z
N MET A 1 25.02 14.51 -20.95
CA MET A 1 25.22 14.32 -19.48
C MET A 1 24.90 12.87 -19.14
N ILE A 2 25.85 12.11 -18.63
CA ILE A 2 25.60 10.71 -18.24
C ILE A 2 24.88 10.76 -16.90
N VAL A 3 23.59 10.52 -16.91
CA VAL A 3 22.79 10.41 -15.69
C VAL A 3 23.16 9.09 -15.03
N LYS A 4 23.57 9.12 -13.76
CA LYS A 4 23.95 7.91 -13.01
C LYS A 4 22.75 6.95 -12.88
N GLU A 5 23.00 5.68 -13.00
CA GLU A 5 21.94 4.65 -12.95
C GLU A 5 21.20 4.62 -11.61
N GLU A 6 21.91 4.92 -10.52
CA GLU A 6 21.32 5.07 -9.18
C GLU A 6 20.25 6.17 -9.14
N PHE A 7 20.51 7.32 -9.77
CA PHE A 7 19.55 8.42 -9.86
C PHE A 7 18.32 8.05 -10.69
N LEU A 8 18.51 7.36 -11.83
CA LEU A 8 17.38 6.84 -12.61
C LEU A 8 16.52 5.86 -11.79
N ASN A 9 17.15 4.98 -11.04
CA ASN A 9 16.45 4.03 -10.16
C ASN A 9 15.71 4.73 -9.01
N GLN A 10 16.26 5.80 -8.46
CA GLN A 10 15.57 6.63 -7.47
C GLN A 10 14.31 7.28 -8.05
N LEU A 11 14.41 7.92 -9.22
CA LEU A 11 13.26 8.53 -9.89
C LEU A 11 12.18 7.50 -10.25
N ARG A 12 12.57 6.31 -10.71
CA ARG A 12 11.64 5.21 -10.97
C ARG A 12 10.79 4.86 -9.76
N ARG A 13 11.41 4.76 -8.59
CA ARG A 13 10.72 4.41 -7.33
C ARG A 13 9.81 5.54 -6.85
N ILE A 14 10.31 6.79 -6.89
CA ILE A 14 9.56 7.95 -6.38
C ILE A 14 8.32 8.20 -7.23
N PHE A 15 8.47 8.21 -8.56
CA PHE A 15 7.39 8.56 -9.48
C PHE A 15 6.64 7.35 -10.05
N ASN A 16 6.99 6.14 -9.62
CA ASN A 16 6.44 4.90 -10.17
C ASN A 16 6.53 4.86 -11.71
N LEU A 17 7.72 5.17 -12.24
CA LEU A 17 8.02 5.18 -13.66
C LEU A 17 8.78 3.90 -14.06
N ASN A 18 8.59 3.43 -15.29
CA ASN A 18 9.45 2.41 -15.85
C ASN A 18 10.81 3.01 -16.31
N LEU A 19 11.76 2.15 -16.67
CA LEU A 19 13.11 2.59 -17.04
C LEU A 19 13.12 3.50 -18.28
N TYR A 20 12.31 3.20 -19.26
CA TYR A 20 12.25 3.98 -20.49
C TYR A 20 11.58 5.33 -20.26
N GLU A 21 10.54 5.40 -19.45
CA GLU A 21 9.91 6.67 -19.07
C GLU A 21 10.90 7.59 -18.37
N VAL A 22 11.68 7.10 -17.42
CA VAL A 22 12.69 7.92 -16.74
C VAL A 22 13.78 8.37 -17.69
N ARG A 23 14.26 7.52 -18.60
CA ARG A 23 15.27 7.89 -19.60
C ARG A 23 14.76 8.99 -20.53
N ILE A 24 13.56 8.87 -21.07
CA ILE A 24 12.96 9.88 -21.95
C ILE A 24 12.73 11.19 -21.19
N TRP A 25 12.20 11.12 -19.97
CA TRP A 25 11.94 12.31 -19.17
C TRP A 25 13.24 13.04 -18.81
N THR A 26 14.27 12.36 -18.36
CA THR A 26 15.57 12.97 -18.03
C THR A 26 16.28 13.49 -19.27
N ALA A 27 16.16 12.83 -20.41
CA ALA A 27 16.65 13.34 -21.70
C ALA A 27 15.93 14.65 -22.06
N LEU A 28 14.61 14.71 -21.90
CA LEU A 28 13.84 15.91 -22.19
C LEU A 28 14.14 17.04 -21.20
N LEU A 29 14.30 16.76 -19.91
CA LEU A 29 14.72 17.74 -18.91
C LEU A 29 16.08 18.39 -19.26
N SER A 30 17.02 17.60 -19.81
CA SER A 30 18.33 18.10 -20.21
C SER A 30 18.31 19.02 -21.44
N ARG A 31 17.28 18.93 -22.26
CA ARG A 31 17.12 19.69 -23.52
C ARG A 31 16.06 20.80 -23.43
N GLY A 32 15.10 20.64 -22.54
CA GLY A 32 13.95 21.53 -22.42
C GLY A 32 12.87 21.25 -23.46
N VAL A 33 13.23 21.21 -24.76
CA VAL A 33 12.32 20.95 -25.88
C VAL A 33 13.00 20.04 -26.89
N SER A 34 12.31 18.95 -27.29
CA SER A 34 12.84 17.98 -28.26
C SER A 34 11.73 17.26 -29.03
N THR A 35 12.10 16.68 -30.17
CA THR A 35 11.25 15.75 -30.94
C THR A 35 11.36 14.32 -30.38
N ALA A 36 10.40 13.45 -30.73
CA ALA A 36 10.45 12.05 -30.34
C ALA A 36 11.71 11.32 -30.85
N GLY A 37 12.17 11.64 -32.06
CA GLY A 37 13.39 11.07 -32.64
C GLY A 37 14.64 11.41 -31.83
N GLU A 38 14.82 12.69 -31.49
CA GLU A 38 15.94 13.15 -30.67
C GLU A 38 15.92 12.52 -29.26
N LEU A 39 14.75 12.37 -28.67
CA LEU A 39 14.59 11.74 -27.35
C LEU A 39 14.88 10.25 -27.39
N SER A 40 14.50 9.56 -28.45
CA SER A 40 14.85 8.15 -28.69
C SER A 40 16.37 7.96 -28.68
N ASP A 41 17.09 8.80 -29.41
CA ASP A 41 18.55 8.71 -29.57
C ASP A 41 19.26 9.08 -28.23
N ILE A 42 18.84 10.16 -27.55
CA ILE A 42 19.43 10.62 -26.28
C ILE A 42 19.13 9.65 -25.14
N GLY A 43 17.88 9.18 -25.04
CA GLY A 43 17.42 8.29 -23.99
C GLY A 43 17.82 6.83 -24.19
N ASN A 44 18.40 6.50 -25.36
CA ASN A 44 18.69 5.14 -25.77
C ASN A 44 17.44 4.24 -25.59
N VAL A 45 16.33 4.67 -26.20
CA VAL A 45 15.04 4.00 -26.18
C VAL A 45 14.60 3.70 -27.61
N PRO A 46 14.08 2.51 -27.91
CA PRO A 46 13.64 2.19 -29.27
C PRO A 46 12.59 3.19 -29.79
N ARG A 47 12.74 3.66 -31.02
CA ARG A 47 11.82 4.63 -31.66
C ARG A 47 10.36 4.15 -31.65
N SER A 48 10.14 2.86 -31.87
CA SER A 48 8.81 2.27 -31.84
C SER A 48 8.08 2.41 -30.49
N ARG A 49 8.84 2.54 -29.40
CA ARG A 49 8.30 2.72 -28.05
C ARG A 49 8.26 4.16 -27.57
N THR A 50 9.01 5.03 -28.22
CA THR A 50 9.18 6.42 -27.74
C THR A 50 7.86 7.19 -27.74
N TYR A 51 6.99 7.00 -28.73
CA TYR A 51 5.69 7.67 -28.80
C TYR A 51 4.75 7.22 -27.68
N ASP A 52 4.65 5.92 -27.41
CA ASP A 52 3.83 5.37 -26.31
C ASP A 52 4.30 5.90 -24.94
N ILE A 53 5.62 6.01 -24.77
CA ILE A 53 6.23 6.53 -23.55
C ILE A 53 5.93 8.03 -23.39
N LEU A 54 6.06 8.80 -24.45
CA LEU A 54 5.75 10.24 -24.45
C LEU A 54 4.27 10.47 -24.15
N GLU A 55 3.37 9.70 -24.74
CA GLU A 55 1.94 9.74 -24.42
C GLU A 55 1.66 9.39 -22.95
N SER A 56 2.33 8.37 -22.42
CA SER A 56 2.23 8.00 -20.99
C SER A 56 2.69 9.16 -20.09
N LEU A 57 3.85 9.74 -20.37
CA LEU A 57 4.39 10.86 -19.60
C LEU A 57 3.51 12.12 -19.70
N GLU A 58 2.90 12.39 -20.85
CA GLU A 58 1.97 13.50 -21.05
C GLU A 58 0.70 13.29 -20.21
N LYS A 59 0.06 12.12 -20.31
CA LYS A 59 -1.13 11.77 -19.52
C LYS A 59 -0.89 11.88 -18.02
N ARG A 60 0.31 11.57 -17.58
CA ARG A 60 0.72 11.67 -16.17
C ARG A 60 1.18 13.07 -15.76
N GLY A 61 1.25 14.01 -16.70
CA GLY A 61 1.58 15.41 -16.44
C GLY A 61 3.05 15.70 -16.21
N PHE A 62 3.96 14.93 -16.81
CA PHE A 62 5.41 15.15 -16.76
C PHE A 62 5.90 16.05 -17.87
N ILE A 63 5.20 16.04 -19.01
CA ILE A 63 5.58 16.75 -20.23
C ILE A 63 4.35 17.36 -20.90
N ILE A 64 4.57 18.25 -21.83
CA ILE A 64 3.54 18.83 -22.71
C ILE A 64 3.91 18.55 -24.16
N MET A 65 2.94 18.14 -24.95
CA MET A 65 3.06 18.03 -26.39
C MET A 65 2.75 19.38 -27.06
N LYS A 66 3.70 19.88 -27.86
CA LYS A 66 3.50 21.05 -28.72
C LYS A 66 3.25 20.58 -30.15
N LEU A 67 2.04 20.83 -30.62
CA LEU A 67 1.67 20.55 -32.01
C LEU A 67 2.52 21.37 -32.99
N GLY A 68 2.94 20.75 -34.07
CA GLY A 68 3.76 21.37 -35.11
C GLY A 68 4.31 20.34 -36.10
N LYS A 69 5.08 20.80 -37.05
CA LYS A 69 5.80 19.97 -38.02
C LYS A 69 7.30 20.27 -37.90
N PRO A 70 8.06 19.44 -37.17
CA PRO A 70 7.67 18.23 -36.41
C PRO A 70 6.99 18.55 -35.07
N ILE A 71 6.27 17.53 -34.49
CA ILE A 71 5.75 17.56 -33.13
C ILE A 71 6.93 17.64 -32.16
N LYS A 72 6.84 18.52 -31.16
CA LYS A 72 7.85 18.70 -30.11
C LYS A 72 7.24 18.44 -28.73
N PHE A 73 8.07 18.00 -27.81
CA PHE A 73 7.72 17.77 -26.42
C PHE A 73 8.51 18.73 -25.53
N ILE A 74 7.87 19.19 -24.48
CA ILE A 74 8.43 20.18 -23.54
C ILE A 74 8.41 19.55 -22.14
N ALA A 75 9.53 19.56 -21.43
CA ALA A 75 9.57 19.15 -20.03
C ALA A 75 8.86 20.20 -19.16
N LEU A 76 8.05 19.73 -18.23
CA LEU A 76 7.53 20.59 -17.16
C LEU A 76 8.58 20.79 -16.06
N ASN A 77 8.43 21.88 -15.32
CA ASN A 77 9.26 22.13 -14.14
C ASN A 77 9.12 20.95 -13.16
N PRO A 78 10.24 20.38 -12.65
CA PRO A 78 10.19 19.28 -11.69
C PRO A 78 9.31 19.52 -10.46
N GLU A 79 9.27 20.75 -9.93
CA GLU A 79 8.39 21.12 -8.82
C GLU A 79 6.90 20.98 -9.18
N GLU A 80 6.54 21.42 -10.38
CA GLU A 80 5.17 21.26 -10.91
C GLU A 80 4.83 19.79 -11.12
N VAL A 81 5.77 18.99 -11.62
CA VAL A 81 5.60 17.54 -11.77
C VAL A 81 5.35 16.87 -10.43
N ILE A 82 6.04 17.28 -9.35
CA ILE A 82 5.83 16.75 -8.00
C ILE A 82 4.40 17.05 -7.54
N GLU A 83 3.93 18.28 -7.68
CA GLU A 83 2.57 18.64 -7.25
C GLU A 83 1.49 17.91 -8.06
N ARG A 84 1.68 17.76 -9.36
CA ARG A 84 0.78 16.95 -10.22
C ARG A 84 0.79 15.47 -9.82
N ALA A 85 1.97 14.89 -9.57
CA ALA A 85 2.10 13.50 -9.13
C ALA A 85 1.40 13.26 -7.79
N LYS A 86 1.55 14.17 -6.82
CA LYS A 86 0.84 14.12 -5.52
C LYS A 86 -0.68 14.15 -5.71
N LYS A 87 -1.17 15.05 -6.56
CA LYS A 87 -2.59 15.16 -6.87
C LYS A 87 -3.13 13.87 -7.51
N ASN A 88 -2.46 13.35 -8.53
CA ASN A 88 -2.85 12.10 -9.19
C ASN A 88 -2.92 10.92 -8.22
N VAL A 89 -1.90 10.77 -7.34
CA VAL A 89 -1.91 9.72 -6.31
C VAL A 89 -3.11 9.84 -5.37
N ALA A 90 -3.47 11.06 -4.96
CA ALA A 90 -4.62 11.29 -4.10
C ALA A 90 -5.95 10.98 -4.81
N GLU A 91 -6.08 11.37 -6.07
CA GLU A 91 -7.26 11.09 -6.91
C GLU A 91 -7.42 9.58 -7.17
N ASP A 92 -6.34 8.89 -7.57
CA ASP A 92 -6.32 7.44 -7.77
C ASP A 92 -6.72 6.67 -6.50
N ALA A 93 -6.18 7.10 -5.35
CA ALA A 93 -6.50 6.50 -4.05
C ALA A 93 -7.99 6.71 -3.70
N LYS A 94 -8.52 7.91 -3.95
CA LYS A 94 -9.93 8.22 -3.72
C LYS A 94 -10.84 7.36 -4.60
N GLU A 95 -10.59 7.33 -5.90
CA GLU A 95 -11.37 6.51 -6.83
C GLU A 95 -11.33 5.02 -6.47
N ARG A 96 -10.14 4.52 -6.09
CA ARG A 96 -9.98 3.13 -5.69
C ARG A 96 -10.77 2.82 -4.43
N ASN A 97 -10.74 3.71 -3.44
CA ASN A 97 -11.53 3.57 -2.22
C ASN A 97 -13.03 3.57 -2.53
N GLU A 98 -13.50 4.47 -3.38
CA GLU A 98 -14.92 4.52 -3.79
C GLU A 98 -15.38 3.23 -4.50
N ARG A 99 -14.53 2.66 -5.37
CA ARG A 99 -14.80 1.37 -6.01
C ARG A 99 -14.88 0.24 -5.00
N LEU A 100 -14.00 0.21 -4.01
CA LEU A 100 -14.01 -0.79 -2.93
C LEU A 100 -15.24 -0.64 -2.02
N GLU A 101 -15.64 0.58 -1.70
CA GLU A 101 -16.86 0.81 -0.92
C GLU A 101 -18.13 0.38 -1.67
N LYS A 102 -18.20 0.60 -3.00
CA LYS A 102 -19.31 0.11 -3.82
C LYS A 102 -19.44 -1.42 -3.82
N LEU A 103 -18.31 -2.14 -3.63
CA LEU A 103 -18.37 -3.60 -3.50
C LEU A 103 -19.10 -4.06 -2.24
N ARG A 104 -19.08 -3.28 -1.14
CA ARG A 104 -19.69 -3.67 0.15
C ARG A 104 -21.18 -3.97 0.11
N GLY A 105 -21.93 -3.32 -0.79
CA GLY A 105 -23.37 -3.52 -0.95
C GLY A 105 -23.76 -4.26 -2.23
N GLY A 106 -22.79 -4.64 -3.07
CA GLY A 106 -23.02 -5.18 -4.40
C GLY A 106 -23.17 -6.69 -4.46
N ASP A 107 -23.72 -7.17 -5.59
CA ASP A 107 -23.91 -8.61 -5.82
C ASP A 107 -22.56 -9.34 -5.90
N THR A 108 -21.51 -8.70 -6.38
CA THR A 108 -20.14 -9.25 -6.39
C THR A 108 -19.66 -9.67 -4.99
N LEU A 109 -19.95 -8.87 -3.95
CA LEU A 109 -19.60 -9.27 -2.58
C LEU A 109 -20.43 -10.44 -2.10
N LYS A 110 -21.71 -10.54 -2.49
CA LYS A 110 -22.58 -11.70 -2.17
C LYS A 110 -22.03 -12.96 -2.82
N GLU A 111 -21.61 -12.90 -4.08
CA GLU A 111 -20.98 -14.04 -4.78
C GLU A 111 -19.68 -14.47 -4.09
N LEU A 112 -18.79 -13.53 -3.75
CA LEU A 112 -17.56 -13.81 -3.02
C LEU A 112 -17.84 -14.44 -1.66
N THR A 113 -18.86 -13.94 -0.94
CA THR A 113 -19.28 -14.49 0.35
C THR A 113 -19.85 -15.90 0.19
N SER A 114 -20.61 -16.16 -0.87
CA SER A 114 -21.14 -17.49 -1.17
C SER A 114 -20.02 -18.49 -1.46
N LEU A 115 -19.03 -18.10 -2.28
CA LEU A 115 -17.85 -18.92 -2.56
C LEU A 115 -17.05 -19.21 -1.28
N PHE A 116 -16.85 -18.21 -0.44
CA PHE A 116 -16.19 -18.37 0.86
C PHE A 116 -16.94 -19.35 1.76
N THR A 117 -18.26 -19.22 1.87
CA THR A 117 -19.10 -20.08 2.70
C THR A 117 -19.12 -21.53 2.19
N LEU A 118 -19.16 -21.71 0.86
CA LEU A 118 -19.04 -23.04 0.26
C LEU A 118 -17.67 -23.67 0.53
N GLY A 119 -16.59 -22.89 0.44
CA GLY A 119 -15.23 -23.33 0.74
C GLY A 119 -15.07 -23.80 2.19
N ILE A 120 -15.64 -23.07 3.16
CA ILE A 120 -15.55 -23.43 4.59
C ILE A 120 -16.22 -24.77 4.90
N LYS A 121 -17.28 -25.15 4.20
CA LYS A 121 -17.96 -26.46 4.42
C LYS A 121 -17.08 -27.69 4.16
N TYR A 122 -15.98 -27.52 3.43
CA TYR A 122 -15.05 -28.58 3.07
C TYR A 122 -13.71 -28.51 3.82
N ILE A 123 -13.58 -27.60 4.81
CA ILE A 123 -12.35 -27.47 5.59
C ILE A 123 -12.39 -28.42 6.79
N GLU A 124 -11.41 -29.32 6.87
CA GLU A 124 -11.17 -30.17 8.02
C GLU A 124 -10.75 -29.33 9.22
N PRO A 125 -11.08 -29.74 10.48
CA PRO A 125 -10.65 -29.01 11.69
C PRO A 125 -9.15 -28.79 11.80
N SER A 126 -8.33 -29.66 11.21
CA SER A 126 -6.87 -29.55 11.09
C SER A 126 -6.40 -28.36 10.24
N ASP A 127 -7.22 -27.93 9.30
CA ASP A 127 -6.90 -26.84 8.36
C ASP A 127 -7.09 -25.45 8.98
N TYR A 128 -7.69 -25.36 10.16
CA TYR A 128 -7.82 -24.09 10.91
C TYR A 128 -6.51 -23.62 11.54
N SER A 129 -5.44 -24.42 11.45
CA SER A 129 -4.09 -23.97 11.82
C SER A 129 -3.39 -23.39 10.61
N GLY A 130 -3.10 -22.08 10.61
CA GLY A 130 -2.45 -21.39 9.50
C GLY A 130 -1.28 -20.54 9.94
N ALA A 131 -0.28 -20.39 9.07
CA ALA A 131 0.81 -19.46 9.24
C ALA A 131 0.62 -18.22 8.33
N LEU A 132 0.58 -17.04 8.92
CA LEU A 132 0.49 -15.78 8.19
C LEU A 132 1.87 -15.20 7.94
N ARG A 133 2.18 -14.88 6.68
CA ARG A 133 3.42 -14.18 6.32
C ARG A 133 3.22 -12.67 6.35
N GLY A 134 4.16 -11.99 7.03
CA GLY A 134 4.18 -10.53 7.12
C GLY A 134 3.39 -9.97 8.31
N ARG A 135 4.00 -9.01 9.02
CA ARG A 135 3.41 -8.41 10.24
C ARG A 135 2.10 -7.69 9.98
N HIS A 136 2.00 -7.01 8.86
CA HIS A 136 0.79 -6.27 8.50
C HIS A 136 -0.41 -7.22 8.33
N ASN A 137 -0.21 -8.31 7.60
CA ASN A 137 -1.25 -9.32 7.40
C ASN A 137 -1.67 -9.99 8.71
N LEU A 138 -0.68 -10.28 9.59
CA LEU A 138 -0.95 -10.82 10.92
C LEU A 138 -1.82 -9.86 11.75
N TYR A 139 -1.48 -8.58 11.80
CA TYR A 139 -2.24 -7.62 12.61
C TYR A 139 -3.63 -7.36 12.05
N ASN A 140 -3.79 -7.29 10.74
CA ASN A 140 -5.11 -7.16 10.10
C ASN A 140 -5.99 -8.37 10.41
N HIS A 141 -5.41 -9.58 10.37
CA HIS A 141 -6.15 -10.80 10.71
C HIS A 141 -6.54 -10.84 12.18
N LEU A 142 -5.61 -10.52 13.10
CA LEU A 142 -5.90 -10.42 14.53
C LEU A 142 -6.98 -9.36 14.83
N ASP A 143 -6.92 -8.22 14.18
CA ASP A 143 -7.94 -7.16 14.30
C ASP A 143 -9.32 -7.68 13.89
N SER A 144 -9.41 -8.40 12.77
CA SER A 144 -10.64 -9.03 12.30
C SER A 144 -11.18 -10.05 13.29
N LEU A 145 -10.33 -10.97 13.82
CA LEU A 145 -10.72 -11.95 14.82
C LEU A 145 -11.22 -11.31 16.12
N ILE A 146 -10.56 -10.25 16.61
CA ILE A 146 -10.99 -9.54 17.80
C ILE A 146 -12.34 -8.84 17.58
N ARG A 147 -12.58 -8.31 16.39
CA ARG A 147 -13.87 -7.69 16.04
C ARG A 147 -15.01 -8.69 15.94
N SER A 148 -14.76 -9.89 15.46
CA SER A 148 -15.77 -10.94 15.34
C SER A 148 -15.96 -11.77 16.60
N ALA A 149 -15.07 -11.66 17.60
CA ALA A 149 -15.17 -12.41 18.84
C ALA A 149 -16.44 -12.04 19.63
N GLU A 150 -17.17 -13.07 20.06
CA GLU A 150 -18.42 -12.94 20.84
C GLU A 150 -18.20 -13.24 22.33
N ASP A 151 -17.44 -14.29 22.67
CA ASP A 151 -17.26 -14.74 24.06
C ASP A 151 -15.93 -14.34 24.67
N SER A 152 -14.83 -14.72 24.03
CA SER A 152 -13.49 -14.49 24.59
C SER A 152 -12.40 -14.35 23.55
N VAL A 153 -11.35 -13.61 23.93
CA VAL A 153 -10.08 -13.48 23.18
C VAL A 153 -8.94 -13.83 24.13
N THR A 154 -8.13 -14.81 23.75
CA THR A 154 -6.92 -15.17 24.50
C THR A 154 -5.69 -14.95 23.63
N ILE A 155 -4.76 -14.14 24.11
CA ILE A 155 -3.52 -13.80 23.39
C ILE A 155 -2.33 -14.29 24.21
N VAL A 156 -1.55 -15.21 23.65
CA VAL A 156 -0.25 -15.63 24.19
C VAL A 156 0.85 -15.02 23.33
N THR A 157 1.80 -14.36 23.97
CA THR A 157 2.83 -13.62 23.21
C THR A 157 4.14 -13.49 23.96
N THR A 158 5.19 -13.00 23.29
CA THR A 158 6.49 -12.71 23.88
C THR A 158 6.52 -11.32 24.52
N GLU A 159 7.58 -11.06 25.33
CA GLU A 159 7.83 -9.74 25.92
C GLU A 159 7.71 -8.58 24.93
N GLU A 160 8.40 -8.66 23.81
CA GLU A 160 8.37 -7.64 22.76
C GLU A 160 7.04 -7.66 21.98
N GLY A 161 6.44 -8.85 21.84
CA GLY A 161 5.17 -9.02 21.17
C GLY A 161 4.02 -8.33 21.89
N LEU A 162 4.08 -8.24 23.23
CA LEU A 162 3.06 -7.56 24.04
C LEU A 162 2.94 -6.09 23.67
N SER A 163 4.05 -5.35 23.69
CA SER A 163 4.07 -3.91 23.38
C SER A 163 3.60 -3.63 21.96
N ARG A 164 4.12 -4.37 20.99
CA ARG A 164 3.78 -4.19 19.57
C ARG A 164 2.32 -4.53 19.25
N LYS A 165 1.79 -5.63 19.81
CA LYS A 165 0.40 -6.02 19.60
C LYS A 165 -0.58 -5.05 20.27
N PHE A 166 -0.23 -4.57 21.47
CA PHE A 166 -1.09 -3.60 22.16
C PHE A 166 -1.25 -2.31 21.36
N GLU A 167 -0.14 -1.77 20.86
CA GLU A 167 -0.17 -0.55 20.04
C GLU A 167 -1.07 -0.72 18.79
N ALA A 168 -0.93 -1.85 18.10
CA ALA A 168 -1.67 -2.13 16.89
C ALA A 168 -3.16 -2.49 17.12
N LEU A 169 -3.49 -3.18 18.22
CA LEU A 169 -4.82 -3.77 18.46
C LEU A 169 -5.63 -3.09 19.55
N LYS A 170 -5.09 -2.04 20.21
CA LYS A 170 -5.72 -1.34 21.33
C LYS A 170 -7.17 -0.93 21.06
N SER A 171 -7.41 -0.36 19.88
CA SER A 171 -8.76 0.08 19.49
C SER A 171 -9.77 -1.04 19.44
N SER A 172 -9.38 -2.18 18.85
CA SER A 172 -10.25 -3.34 18.67
C SER A 172 -10.48 -4.08 19.98
N LEU A 173 -9.46 -4.21 20.83
CA LEU A 173 -9.59 -4.75 22.19
C LEU A 173 -10.54 -3.92 23.04
N LEU A 174 -10.44 -2.58 22.99
CA LEU A 174 -11.38 -1.69 23.68
C LEU A 174 -12.82 -1.91 23.22
N LYS A 175 -13.04 -2.03 21.91
CA LYS A 175 -14.37 -2.28 21.35
C LYS A 175 -14.89 -3.66 21.75
N ALA A 176 -14.05 -4.71 21.73
CA ALA A 176 -14.39 -6.05 22.17
C ALA A 176 -14.80 -6.06 23.67
N LYS A 177 -14.04 -5.39 24.53
CA LYS A 177 -14.39 -5.25 25.95
C LYS A 177 -15.75 -4.56 26.15
N LYS A 178 -16.04 -3.51 25.40
CA LYS A 178 -17.36 -2.83 25.45
C LYS A 178 -18.52 -3.75 25.03
N ARG A 179 -18.27 -4.76 24.20
CA ARG A 179 -19.25 -5.79 23.85
C ARG A 179 -19.41 -6.89 24.91
N GLY A 180 -18.60 -6.87 25.98
CA GLY A 180 -18.64 -7.89 27.02
C GLY A 180 -17.70 -9.08 26.78
N VAL A 181 -16.85 -9.03 25.73
CA VAL A 181 -15.89 -10.09 25.42
C VAL A 181 -14.82 -10.19 26.50
N LYS A 182 -14.57 -11.38 27.01
CA LYS A 182 -13.54 -11.66 28.02
C LYS A 182 -12.16 -11.67 27.37
N ILE A 183 -11.28 -10.75 27.79
CA ILE A 183 -9.93 -10.64 27.21
C ILE A 183 -8.92 -11.18 28.20
N ARG A 184 -8.08 -12.12 27.76
CA ARG A 184 -6.98 -12.73 28.51
C ARG A 184 -5.68 -12.60 27.75
N ILE A 185 -4.61 -12.22 28.43
CA ILE A 185 -3.30 -12.06 27.79
C ILE A 185 -2.25 -12.71 28.67
N ALA A 186 -1.45 -13.60 28.09
CA ALA A 186 -0.29 -14.20 28.73
C ALA A 186 1.00 -13.77 28.03
N ALA A 187 1.92 -13.19 28.77
CA ALA A 187 3.24 -12.76 28.25
C ALA A 187 4.24 -12.59 29.38
N PRO A 188 5.55 -12.79 29.14
CA PRO A 188 6.59 -12.40 30.10
C PRO A 188 6.52 -10.90 30.40
N ILE A 189 6.33 -10.55 31.70
CA ILE A 189 6.29 -9.15 32.13
C ILE A 189 7.66 -8.80 32.69
N THR A 190 8.28 -7.77 32.14
CA THR A 190 9.60 -7.28 32.53
C THR A 190 9.57 -5.75 32.69
N LYS A 191 10.68 -5.17 33.17
CA LYS A 191 10.81 -3.70 33.28
C LYS A 191 10.56 -2.98 31.94
N LYS A 192 10.78 -3.65 30.79
CA LYS A 192 10.64 -3.04 29.47
C LYS A 192 9.18 -2.88 29.03
N ASN A 193 8.30 -3.77 29.47
CA ASN A 193 6.88 -3.77 29.06
C ASN A 193 5.91 -3.55 30.24
N GLU A 194 6.39 -3.29 31.44
CA GLU A 194 5.57 -3.11 32.64
C GLU A 194 4.53 -2.01 32.49
N LYS A 195 4.87 -0.89 31.87
CA LYS A 195 3.93 0.22 31.61
C LYS A 195 2.78 -0.24 30.72
N VAL A 196 3.09 -0.95 29.66
CA VAL A 196 2.09 -1.52 28.72
C VAL A 196 1.22 -2.56 29.42
N ALA A 197 1.82 -3.42 30.24
CA ALA A 197 1.09 -4.41 31.03
C ALA A 197 0.11 -3.78 32.00
N ARG A 198 0.48 -2.69 32.71
CA ARG A 198 -0.40 -1.92 33.59
C ARG A 198 -1.59 -1.29 32.85
N ASP A 199 -1.36 -0.76 31.66
CA ASP A 199 -2.42 -0.19 30.84
C ASP A 199 -3.36 -1.27 30.31
N LEU A 200 -2.83 -2.43 29.93
CA LEU A 200 -3.58 -3.59 29.51
C LEU A 200 -4.39 -4.21 30.66
N ALA A 201 -3.89 -4.20 31.90
CA ALA A 201 -4.60 -4.74 33.06
C ALA A 201 -5.94 -4.05 33.32
N LYS A 202 -6.12 -2.82 32.83
CA LYS A 202 -7.41 -2.12 32.84
C LYS A 202 -8.44 -2.71 31.86
N LEU A 203 -7.97 -3.48 30.88
CA LEU A 203 -8.76 -4.00 29.75
C LEU A 203 -8.89 -5.52 29.78
N ALA A 204 -7.89 -6.23 30.26
CA ALA A 204 -7.73 -7.68 30.16
C ALA A 204 -7.22 -8.31 31.45
N ASP A 205 -7.50 -9.60 31.64
CA ASP A 205 -6.81 -10.42 32.63
C ASP A 205 -5.42 -10.76 32.10
N ILE A 206 -4.38 -10.25 32.79
CA ILE A 206 -2.98 -10.42 32.37
C ILE A 206 -2.31 -11.42 33.29
N ARG A 207 -1.61 -12.38 32.67
CA ARG A 207 -0.80 -13.37 33.35
C ARG A 207 0.64 -13.37 32.83
N HIS A 208 1.55 -13.59 33.78
CA HIS A 208 2.98 -13.73 33.53
C HIS A 208 3.31 -15.18 33.22
#